data_1dba1edb7ec566b78887e5f91f9cf4be
#
_entry.id   1dba1edb7ec566b78887e5f91f9cf4be
#
_cell.length_a   1.000
_cell.length_b   1.000
_cell.length_c   1.000
_cell.angle_alpha   90.00
_cell.angle_beta   90.00
_cell.angle_gamma   90.00
#
_symmetry.space_group_name_H-M   'P 1'
#
loop_
_entity.id
_entity.type
_entity.pdbx_description
1 polymer ?
#
loop_
_entity_poly.entity_id
_entity_poly.type
_entity_poly.pdbx_seq_one_letter_code
_entity_poly.pdbx_strand_id
1 'polypeptide(L)'
;GWDWGDCLWMVLITITTIGFGEVEVLSSAGRIITFLIIGGGLFVVQLTLQRFIQLSELGYFIRLEELRLKRLIRKMKKHVIICGYGRTGKEIVEQLKSEKISTLIIEIDPLRKIEAEDKGFKVLLADATMDDTLIMAGVKHCRSLVVTLPSDAANLYVVLSAKALNTTCRLIARAANEEAANKLKLAGADAVVSPYVAAGRTMAASALRPIAVDFIDLLAGSDFEIEEFKLTNNIDKIESFNSQIENIYDFSKTGEALLLATKVSGKLIANPKNKVSISPGMILIFLGSQEQLNKIRVRFNEILVKQLS
;
A
#
# COMPACT_ATOMS: atom_id res chain seq x y z
N GLY A 1 58.65 -36.91 10.46
CA GLY A 1 57.56 -36.27 11.21
C GLY A 1 56.52 -35.72 10.24
N TRP A 2 55.29 -35.73 10.61
CA TRP A 2 54.17 -35.25 9.80
C TRP A 2 54.41 -33.81 9.31
N ASP A 3 54.23 -33.58 8.02
CA ASP A 3 54.23 -32.23 7.47
C ASP A 3 52.91 -31.52 7.87
N TRP A 4 52.94 -30.18 7.88
CA TRP A 4 51.77 -29.37 8.19
C TRP A 4 50.60 -29.67 7.23
N GLY A 5 50.88 -29.99 5.98
CA GLY A 5 49.90 -30.37 4.98
C GLY A 5 49.18 -31.66 5.32
N ASP A 6 49.92 -32.69 5.77
CA ASP A 6 49.38 -33.99 6.14
C ASP A 6 48.50 -33.91 7.39
N CYS A 7 48.92 -33.06 8.38
CA CYS A 7 48.11 -32.80 9.57
C CYS A 7 46.77 -32.15 9.22
N LEU A 8 46.82 -31.12 8.34
CA LEU A 8 45.64 -30.39 7.94
C LEU A 8 44.69 -31.23 7.09
N TRP A 9 45.26 -32.07 6.20
CA TRP A 9 44.51 -33.01 5.41
C TRP A 9 43.81 -34.06 6.29
N MET A 10 44.54 -34.65 7.23
CA MET A 10 43.98 -35.64 8.17
C MET A 10 42.82 -35.06 9.00
N VAL A 11 42.97 -33.83 9.50
CA VAL A 11 41.91 -33.14 10.22
C VAL A 11 40.69 -32.91 9.31
N LEU A 12 40.92 -32.45 8.07
CA LEU A 12 39.85 -32.18 7.11
C LEU A 12 39.05 -33.45 6.78
N ILE A 13 39.70 -34.55 6.42
CA ILE A 13 39.02 -35.82 6.07
C ILE A 13 38.30 -36.43 7.26
N THR A 14 38.77 -36.14 8.47
CA THR A 14 38.15 -36.61 9.72
C THR A 14 36.89 -35.80 10.07
N ILE A 15 36.99 -34.45 10.03
CA ILE A 15 35.84 -33.55 10.33
C ILE A 15 34.75 -33.68 9.29
N THR A 16 35.11 -33.84 8.00
CA THR A 16 34.14 -34.04 6.92
C THR A 16 33.54 -35.44 6.87
N THR A 17 33.95 -36.34 7.78
CA THR A 17 33.52 -37.75 7.86
C THR A 17 33.82 -38.59 6.59
N ILE A 18 34.72 -38.12 5.73
CA ILE A 18 35.09 -38.79 4.47
C ILE A 18 35.92 -40.05 4.75
N GLY A 19 36.88 -39.95 5.68
CA GLY A 19 37.61 -41.12 6.23
C GLY A 19 38.42 -41.94 5.22
N PHE A 20 39.21 -41.30 4.36
CA PHE A 20 40.07 -42.02 3.37
C PHE A 20 41.13 -42.93 4.00
N GLY A 21 41.36 -42.81 5.31
CA GLY A 21 42.36 -43.60 6.03
C GLY A 21 43.48 -42.74 6.62
N GLU A 22 44.42 -43.38 7.32
CA GLU A 22 45.59 -42.70 7.91
C GLU A 22 46.59 -42.35 6.80
N VAL A 23 47.08 -41.10 6.76
CA VAL A 23 48.09 -40.62 5.79
C VAL A 23 49.42 -41.28 6.10
N GLU A 24 49.81 -41.39 7.39
CA GLU A 24 50.91 -42.20 7.93
C GLU A 24 50.43 -42.94 9.18
N VAL A 25 51.06 -44.02 9.51
CA VAL A 25 50.69 -44.86 10.69
C VAL A 25 50.85 -44.05 11.98
N LEU A 26 49.75 -43.82 12.65
CA LEU A 26 49.73 -43.13 13.93
C LEU A 26 50.35 -43.97 15.05
N SER A 27 51.17 -43.34 15.88
CA SER A 27 51.63 -43.94 17.13
C SER A 27 50.45 -44.20 18.09
N SER A 28 50.59 -45.07 19.07
CA SER A 28 49.52 -45.33 20.05
C SER A 28 49.06 -44.09 20.77
N ALA A 29 49.98 -43.16 21.10
CA ALA A 29 49.62 -41.84 21.67
C ALA A 29 48.89 -40.98 20.67
N GLY A 30 49.29 -40.97 19.40
CA GLY A 30 48.61 -40.23 18.32
C GLY A 30 47.16 -40.68 18.12
N ARG A 31 46.90 -42.00 18.19
CA ARG A 31 45.53 -42.54 18.09
C ARG A 31 44.64 -42.09 19.25
N ILE A 32 45.17 -42.01 20.49
CA ILE A 32 44.41 -41.51 21.64
C ILE A 32 44.07 -40.03 21.45
N ILE A 33 45.04 -39.23 21.00
CA ILE A 33 44.80 -37.78 20.74
C ILE A 33 43.77 -37.59 19.64
N THR A 34 43.87 -38.36 18.56
CA THR A 34 42.89 -38.31 17.44
C THR A 34 41.50 -38.70 17.93
N PHE A 35 41.36 -39.72 18.76
CA PHE A 35 40.10 -40.13 19.36
C PHE A 35 39.46 -38.97 20.20
N LEU A 36 40.29 -38.31 21.02
CA LEU A 36 39.84 -37.16 21.82
C LEU A 36 39.40 -35.95 20.92
N ILE A 37 40.16 -35.71 19.85
CA ILE A 37 39.83 -34.62 18.89
C ILE A 37 38.52 -34.93 18.17
N ILE A 38 38.32 -36.16 17.68
CA ILE A 38 37.08 -36.56 17.01
C ILE A 38 35.90 -36.49 17.97
N GLY A 39 36.02 -37.07 19.17
CA GLY A 39 34.96 -37.03 20.19
C GLY A 39 34.62 -35.63 20.63
N GLY A 40 35.62 -34.79 20.90
CA GLY A 40 35.44 -33.38 21.24
C GLY A 40 34.86 -32.55 20.10
N GLY A 41 35.33 -32.80 18.87
CA GLY A 41 34.81 -32.12 17.68
C GLY A 41 33.33 -32.47 17.41
N LEU A 42 32.96 -33.73 17.46
CA LEU A 42 31.56 -34.16 17.31
C LEU A 42 30.68 -33.59 18.43
N PHE A 43 31.16 -33.54 19.66
CA PHE A 43 30.43 -32.96 20.77
C PHE A 43 30.16 -31.43 20.57
N VAL A 44 31.17 -30.68 20.10
CA VAL A 44 31.00 -29.25 19.77
C VAL A 44 30.03 -29.05 18.63
N VAL A 45 30.13 -29.87 17.58
CA VAL A 45 29.18 -29.81 16.44
C VAL A 45 27.74 -30.08 16.92
N GLN A 46 27.57 -31.12 17.75
CA GLN A 46 26.26 -31.48 18.32
C GLN A 46 25.68 -30.33 19.16
N LEU A 47 26.50 -29.70 20.01
CA LEU A 47 26.08 -28.58 20.84
C LEU A 47 25.71 -27.35 19.99
N THR A 48 26.50 -27.04 18.97
CA THR A 48 26.23 -25.90 18.08
C THR A 48 24.95 -26.13 17.28
N LEU A 49 24.74 -27.34 16.75
CA LEU A 49 23.52 -27.70 16.04
C LEU A 49 22.28 -27.61 16.95
N GLN A 50 22.36 -28.13 18.17
CA GLN A 50 21.29 -27.99 19.17
C GLN A 50 20.99 -26.54 19.49
N ARG A 51 22.00 -25.68 19.67
CA ARG A 51 21.81 -24.26 19.91
C ARG A 51 21.18 -23.53 18.71
N PHE A 52 21.58 -23.89 17.51
CA PHE A 52 21.01 -23.35 16.27
C PHE A 52 19.52 -23.71 16.13
N ILE A 53 19.17 -24.99 16.39
CA ILE A 53 17.77 -25.45 16.36
C ILE A 53 16.95 -24.72 17.44
N GLN A 54 17.46 -24.64 18.68
CA GLN A 54 16.79 -23.92 19.77
C GLN A 54 16.56 -22.44 19.44
N LEU A 55 17.54 -21.76 18.84
CA LEU A 55 17.40 -20.37 18.41
C LEU A 55 16.35 -20.20 17.30
N SER A 56 16.27 -21.17 16.40
CA SER A 56 15.24 -21.23 15.36
C SER A 56 13.85 -21.45 15.95
N GLU A 57 13.69 -22.41 16.87
CA GLU A 57 12.43 -22.72 17.55
C GLU A 57 11.95 -21.58 18.47
N LEU A 58 12.86 -20.85 19.12
CA LEU A 58 12.54 -19.68 19.94
C LEU A 58 12.11 -18.45 19.14
N GLY A 59 11.99 -18.57 17.81
CA GLY A 59 11.53 -17.49 16.94
C GLY A 59 12.47 -16.27 16.93
N TYR A 60 13.76 -16.47 17.22
CA TYR A 60 14.75 -15.39 17.25
C TYR A 60 14.81 -14.63 15.92
N PHE A 61 14.78 -15.36 14.80
CA PHE A 61 14.75 -14.76 13.47
C PHE A 61 13.46 -13.99 13.21
N ILE A 62 12.32 -14.52 13.64
CA ILE A 62 11.00 -13.87 13.53
C ILE A 62 11.00 -12.56 14.33
N ARG A 63 11.54 -12.57 15.55
CA ARG A 63 11.64 -11.34 16.37
C ARG A 63 12.54 -10.28 15.74
N LEU A 64 13.63 -10.67 15.10
CA LEU A 64 14.51 -9.73 14.39
C LEU A 64 13.80 -9.07 13.20
N GLU A 65 13.02 -9.84 12.44
CA GLU A 65 12.21 -9.32 11.33
C GLU A 65 11.13 -8.36 11.84
N GLU A 66 10.42 -8.71 12.89
CA GLU A 66 9.45 -7.81 13.53
C GLU A 66 10.07 -6.49 14.00
N LEU A 67 11.24 -6.55 14.64
CA LEU A 67 11.96 -5.35 15.07
C LEU A 67 12.41 -4.48 13.89
N ARG A 68 12.85 -5.11 12.77
CA ARG A 68 13.19 -4.40 11.54
C ARG A 68 11.94 -3.74 10.95
N LEU A 69 10.83 -4.47 10.87
CA LEU A 69 9.56 -3.94 10.36
C LEU A 69 9.08 -2.77 11.22
N LYS A 70 9.07 -2.89 12.55
CA LYS A 70 8.70 -1.80 13.47
C LYS A 70 9.57 -0.55 13.27
N ARG A 71 10.88 -0.72 13.04
CA ARG A 71 11.79 0.41 12.74
C ARG A 71 11.45 1.05 11.37
N LEU A 72 11.12 0.25 10.37
CA LEU A 72 10.72 0.74 9.05
C LEU A 72 9.40 1.52 9.13
N ILE A 73 8.39 0.98 9.81
CA ILE A 73 7.09 1.63 9.99
C ILE A 73 7.24 3.00 10.67
N ARG A 74 8.06 3.10 11.73
CA ARG A 74 8.33 4.38 12.41
C ARG A 74 8.90 5.48 11.50
N LYS A 75 9.56 5.09 10.41
CA LYS A 75 10.11 6.03 9.42
C LYS A 75 9.13 6.35 8.29
N MET A 76 8.07 5.56 8.15
CA MET A 76 7.07 5.77 7.10
C MET A 76 6.23 7.00 7.44
N LYS A 77 6.07 7.87 6.45
CA LYS A 77 5.19 9.03 6.53
C LYS A 77 4.38 9.11 5.24
N LYS A 78 3.15 9.61 5.34
CA LYS A 78 2.22 9.74 4.21
C LYS A 78 1.98 8.40 3.45
N HIS A 79 2.18 7.27 4.13
CA HIS A 79 1.91 5.95 3.55
C HIS A 79 0.41 5.60 3.61
N VAL A 80 0.01 4.60 2.86
CA VAL A 80 -1.34 4.03 2.88
C VAL A 80 -1.35 2.77 3.73
N ILE A 81 -2.26 2.68 4.70
CA ILE A 81 -2.47 1.49 5.51
C ILE A 81 -3.65 0.71 4.93
N ILE A 82 -3.47 -0.59 4.70
CA ILE A 82 -4.51 -1.50 4.22
C ILE A 82 -4.81 -2.52 5.31
N CYS A 83 -6.04 -2.52 5.84
CA CYS A 83 -6.50 -3.50 6.80
C CYS A 83 -7.18 -4.68 6.07
N GLY A 84 -6.49 -5.81 6.04
CA GLY A 84 -6.90 -7.05 5.38
C GLY A 84 -6.29 -7.25 3.98
N TYR A 85 -5.67 -8.43 3.77
CA TYR A 85 -5.12 -8.86 2.50
C TYR A 85 -5.98 -9.96 1.85
N GLY A 86 -7.30 -9.74 1.87
CA GLY A 86 -8.27 -10.55 1.14
C GLY A 86 -8.34 -10.17 -0.35
N ARG A 87 -9.36 -10.65 -1.08
CA ARG A 87 -9.54 -10.38 -2.51
C ARG A 87 -9.48 -8.89 -2.86
N THR A 88 -10.21 -8.06 -2.14
CA THR A 88 -10.22 -6.61 -2.37
C THR A 88 -8.90 -5.96 -1.95
N GLY A 89 -8.33 -6.37 -0.81
CA GLY A 89 -7.05 -5.83 -0.34
C GLY A 89 -5.91 -6.12 -1.30
N LYS A 90 -5.84 -7.33 -1.87
CA LYS A 90 -4.84 -7.72 -2.88
C LYS A 90 -4.87 -6.78 -4.08
N GLU A 91 -6.06 -6.54 -4.63
CA GLU A 91 -6.21 -5.66 -5.79
C GLU A 91 -5.77 -4.23 -5.47
N ILE A 92 -6.17 -3.71 -4.31
CA ILE A 92 -5.80 -2.35 -3.90
C ILE A 92 -4.27 -2.20 -3.76
N VAL A 93 -3.59 -3.16 -3.13
CA VAL A 93 -2.14 -3.04 -2.94
C VAL A 93 -1.35 -3.17 -4.24
N GLU A 94 -1.81 -3.98 -5.20
CA GLU A 94 -1.20 -4.09 -6.53
C GLU A 94 -1.35 -2.76 -7.29
N GLN A 95 -2.52 -2.14 -7.27
CA GLN A 95 -2.75 -0.81 -7.88
C GLN A 95 -1.88 0.28 -7.23
N LEU A 96 -1.80 0.30 -5.89
CA LEU A 96 -0.94 1.26 -5.20
C LEU A 96 0.55 1.04 -5.48
N LYS A 97 0.97 -0.21 -5.74
CA LYS A 97 2.33 -0.55 -6.10
C LYS A 97 2.69 -0.03 -7.49
N SER A 98 1.79 -0.14 -8.47
CA SER A 98 1.99 0.43 -9.82
C SER A 98 2.21 1.93 -9.78
N GLU A 99 1.50 2.62 -8.88
CA GLU A 99 1.66 4.06 -8.62
C GLU A 99 2.85 4.42 -7.70
N LYS A 100 3.67 3.42 -7.31
CA LYS A 100 4.84 3.57 -6.42
C LYS A 100 4.49 4.19 -5.06
N ILE A 101 3.26 4.01 -4.57
CA ILE A 101 2.80 4.51 -3.28
C ILE A 101 3.29 3.58 -2.17
N SER A 102 3.89 4.17 -1.13
CA SER A 102 4.33 3.41 0.04
C SER A 102 3.13 2.85 0.80
N THR A 103 3.07 1.52 0.94
CA THR A 103 1.94 0.81 1.51
C THR A 103 2.37 -0.08 2.68
N LEU A 104 1.55 -0.17 3.71
CA LEU A 104 1.65 -1.11 4.82
C LEU A 104 0.36 -1.91 4.93
N ILE A 105 0.47 -3.22 4.96
CA ILE A 105 -0.67 -4.13 5.13
C ILE A 105 -0.75 -4.57 6.59
N ILE A 106 -1.96 -4.61 7.16
CA ILE A 106 -2.25 -5.27 8.43
C ILE A 106 -3.08 -6.51 8.10
N GLU A 107 -2.57 -7.71 8.43
CA GLU A 107 -3.25 -8.97 8.16
C GLU A 107 -3.11 -9.89 9.37
N ILE A 108 -4.18 -10.62 9.69
CA ILE A 108 -4.20 -11.52 10.84
C ILE A 108 -3.81 -12.96 10.46
N ASP A 109 -3.95 -13.33 9.19
CA ASP A 109 -3.66 -14.66 8.68
C ASP A 109 -2.18 -14.78 8.30
N PRO A 110 -1.41 -15.69 8.96
CA PRO A 110 0.00 -15.88 8.66
C PRO A 110 0.28 -16.33 7.21
N LEU A 111 -0.61 -17.12 6.60
CA LEU A 111 -0.43 -17.59 5.22
C LEU A 111 -0.56 -16.44 4.23
N ARG A 112 -1.52 -15.54 4.47
CA ARG A 112 -1.67 -14.33 3.65
C ARG A 112 -0.53 -13.34 3.85
N LYS A 113 0.03 -13.27 5.06
CA LYS A 113 1.25 -12.50 5.31
C LYS A 113 2.38 -12.98 4.41
N ILE A 114 2.68 -14.29 4.40
CA ILE A 114 3.73 -14.88 3.57
C ILE A 114 3.48 -14.56 2.10
N GLU A 115 2.26 -14.78 1.60
CA GLU A 115 1.89 -14.47 0.21
C GLU A 115 2.15 -12.99 -0.15
N ALA A 116 1.86 -12.07 0.75
CA ALA A 116 2.07 -10.65 0.51
C ALA A 116 3.56 -10.26 0.57
N GLU A 117 4.32 -10.86 1.50
CA GLU A 117 5.76 -10.64 1.62
C GLU A 117 6.54 -11.18 0.41
N ASP A 118 6.15 -12.33 -0.13
CA ASP A 118 6.73 -12.90 -1.36
C ASP A 118 6.54 -11.96 -2.57
N LYS A 119 5.48 -11.18 -2.59
CA LYS A 119 5.24 -10.12 -3.58
C LYS A 119 5.96 -8.79 -3.26
N GLY A 120 6.71 -8.75 -2.16
CA GLY A 120 7.50 -7.59 -1.74
C GLY A 120 6.74 -6.53 -0.98
N PHE A 121 5.54 -6.84 -0.44
CA PHE A 121 4.79 -5.93 0.41
C PHE A 121 5.27 -5.97 1.87
N LYS A 122 5.11 -4.87 2.58
CA LYS A 122 5.35 -4.81 4.03
C LYS A 122 4.08 -5.20 4.76
N VAL A 123 4.16 -6.20 5.62
CA VAL A 123 2.99 -6.74 6.33
C VAL A 123 3.21 -6.73 7.83
N LEU A 124 2.28 -6.16 8.56
CA LEU A 124 2.18 -6.28 10.01
C LEU A 124 1.20 -7.41 10.33
N LEU A 125 1.70 -8.52 10.87
CA LEU A 125 0.87 -9.64 11.32
C LEU A 125 0.19 -9.26 12.63
N ALA A 126 -1.04 -8.78 12.56
CA ALA A 126 -1.79 -8.34 13.73
C ALA A 126 -3.28 -8.20 13.41
N ASP A 127 -4.09 -8.07 14.45
CA ASP A 127 -5.51 -7.74 14.33
C ASP A 127 -5.70 -6.22 14.17
N ALA A 128 -6.25 -5.81 13.03
CA ALA A 128 -6.50 -4.42 12.71
C ALA A 128 -7.56 -3.75 13.59
N THR A 129 -8.37 -4.52 14.30
CA THR A 129 -9.39 -3.98 15.23
C THR A 129 -8.79 -3.46 16.54
N MET A 130 -7.52 -3.77 16.81
CA MET A 130 -6.83 -3.33 18.02
C MET A 130 -6.20 -1.95 17.82
N ASP A 131 -6.47 -1.01 18.72
CA ASP A 131 -5.92 0.35 18.67
C ASP A 131 -4.38 0.36 18.67
N ASP A 132 -3.75 -0.51 19.47
CA ASP A 132 -2.30 -0.65 19.49
C ASP A 132 -1.72 -1.06 18.13
N THR A 133 -2.44 -1.88 17.37
CA THR A 133 -2.06 -2.28 16.02
C THR A 133 -2.08 -1.08 15.07
N LEU A 134 -3.13 -0.26 15.13
CA LEU A 134 -3.24 0.95 14.32
C LEU A 134 -2.16 1.98 14.68
N ILE A 135 -1.84 2.11 15.98
CA ILE A 135 -0.76 2.97 16.44
C ILE A 135 0.60 2.45 15.94
N MET A 136 0.86 1.14 16.05
CA MET A 136 2.08 0.51 15.51
C MET A 136 2.19 0.68 14.00
N ALA A 137 1.07 0.60 13.28
CA ALA A 137 1.01 0.82 11.84
C ALA A 137 1.25 2.28 11.42
N GLY A 138 1.32 3.21 12.37
CA GLY A 138 1.60 4.61 12.12
C GLY A 138 0.39 5.41 11.63
N VAL A 139 -0.82 5.08 12.09
CA VAL A 139 -2.08 5.76 11.72
C VAL A 139 -2.01 7.28 11.91
N LYS A 140 -1.25 7.76 12.90
CA LYS A 140 -1.06 9.20 13.19
C LYS A 140 -0.36 9.97 12.05
N HIS A 141 0.36 9.28 11.18
CA HIS A 141 1.19 9.88 10.13
C HIS A 141 0.89 9.32 8.73
N CYS A 142 -0.13 8.46 8.61
CA CYS A 142 -0.53 7.91 7.33
C CYS A 142 -1.26 8.97 6.48
N ARG A 143 -1.26 8.78 5.18
CA ARG A 143 -2.04 9.54 4.21
C ARG A 143 -3.50 9.10 4.22
N SER A 144 -3.71 7.79 4.22
CA SER A 144 -5.04 7.19 4.23
C SER A 144 -5.00 5.79 4.82
N LEU A 145 -6.14 5.35 5.31
CA LEU A 145 -6.36 4.01 5.80
C LEU A 145 -7.55 3.40 5.06
N VAL A 146 -7.34 2.22 4.48
CA VAL A 146 -8.33 1.48 3.71
C VAL A 146 -8.69 0.19 4.45
N VAL A 147 -9.96 0.05 4.79
CA VAL A 147 -10.45 -1.08 5.60
C VAL A 147 -11.22 -2.05 4.71
N THR A 148 -10.70 -3.29 4.59
CA THR A 148 -11.26 -4.32 3.69
C THR A 148 -11.49 -5.66 4.38
N LEU A 149 -11.73 -5.63 5.69
CA LEU A 149 -11.99 -6.83 6.47
C LEU A 149 -13.28 -7.52 6.01
N PRO A 150 -13.44 -8.84 6.24
CA PRO A 150 -14.65 -9.57 5.80
C PRO A 150 -15.93 -9.14 6.52
N SER A 151 -15.84 -8.66 7.76
CA SER A 151 -16.98 -8.24 8.60
C SER A 151 -17.20 -6.73 8.55
N ASP A 152 -18.41 -6.29 8.24
CA ASP A 152 -18.80 -4.88 8.30
C ASP A 152 -18.73 -4.30 9.72
N ALA A 153 -18.99 -5.11 10.75
CA ALA A 153 -18.81 -4.71 12.14
C ALA A 153 -17.34 -4.46 12.49
N ALA A 154 -16.42 -5.31 12.01
CA ALA A 154 -14.99 -5.10 12.18
C ALA A 154 -14.53 -3.85 11.42
N ASN A 155 -15.01 -3.64 10.19
CA ASN A 155 -14.72 -2.42 9.42
C ASN A 155 -15.20 -1.17 10.15
N LEU A 156 -16.40 -1.21 10.72
CA LEU A 156 -16.95 -0.11 11.52
C LEU A 156 -16.08 0.21 12.74
N TYR A 157 -15.65 -0.83 13.45
CA TYR A 157 -14.78 -0.67 14.61
C TYR A 157 -13.45 -0.02 14.26
N VAL A 158 -12.79 -0.52 13.20
CA VAL A 158 -11.51 0.05 12.71
C VAL A 158 -11.68 1.52 12.30
N VAL A 159 -12.78 1.86 11.62
CA VAL A 159 -13.05 3.26 11.20
C VAL A 159 -13.21 4.17 12.43
N LEU A 160 -13.96 3.74 13.46
CA LEU A 160 -14.15 4.50 14.70
C LEU A 160 -12.81 4.71 15.42
N SER A 161 -12.03 3.64 15.61
CA SER A 161 -10.70 3.70 16.24
C SER A 161 -9.75 4.59 15.47
N ALA A 162 -9.68 4.44 14.14
CA ALA A 162 -8.80 5.25 13.31
C ALA A 162 -9.18 6.73 13.34
N LYS A 163 -10.49 7.05 13.34
CA LYS A 163 -10.98 8.44 13.43
C LYS A 163 -10.66 9.08 14.78
N ALA A 164 -10.75 8.30 15.86
CA ALA A 164 -10.37 8.75 17.19
C ALA A 164 -8.85 9.01 17.31
N LEU A 165 -8.01 8.16 16.68
CA LEU A 165 -6.56 8.27 16.70
C LEU A 165 -6.00 9.36 15.77
N ASN A 166 -6.67 9.61 14.63
CA ASN A 166 -6.26 10.61 13.65
C ASN A 166 -7.47 11.15 12.86
N THR A 167 -7.92 12.33 13.22
CA THR A 167 -9.06 13.01 12.58
C THR A 167 -8.79 13.45 11.16
N THR A 168 -7.53 13.59 10.75
CA THR A 168 -7.12 14.09 9.43
C THR A 168 -6.82 12.98 8.43
N CYS A 169 -6.67 11.75 8.87
CA CYS A 169 -6.47 10.60 8.01
C CYS A 169 -7.71 10.36 7.14
N ARG A 170 -7.52 10.19 5.84
CA ARG A 170 -8.61 9.81 4.93
C ARG A 170 -8.96 8.34 5.12
N LEU A 171 -10.19 8.07 5.53
CA LEU A 171 -10.69 6.74 5.84
C LEU A 171 -11.56 6.22 4.70
N ILE A 172 -11.16 5.12 4.11
CA ILE A 172 -11.91 4.42 3.06
C ILE A 172 -12.32 3.06 3.61
N ALA A 173 -13.59 2.69 3.53
CA ALA A 173 -14.07 1.43 4.06
C ALA A 173 -14.86 0.62 3.03
N ARG A 174 -14.71 -0.70 3.10
CA ARG A 174 -15.55 -1.63 2.38
C ARG A 174 -16.84 -1.87 3.16
N ALA A 175 -17.98 -1.89 2.46
CA ALA A 175 -19.27 -2.32 2.97
C ALA A 175 -19.82 -3.48 2.14
N ALA A 176 -20.53 -4.41 2.76
CA ALA A 176 -21.21 -5.49 2.04
C ALA A 176 -22.49 -4.98 1.36
N ASN A 177 -23.19 -4.02 1.99
CA ASN A 177 -24.47 -3.49 1.53
C ASN A 177 -24.62 -2.00 1.85
N GLU A 178 -25.74 -1.41 1.45
CA GLU A 178 -26.01 0.01 1.58
C GLU A 178 -26.27 0.43 3.05
N GLU A 179 -26.88 -0.44 3.85
CA GLU A 179 -27.11 -0.20 5.29
C GLU A 179 -25.77 -0.07 6.04
N ALA A 180 -24.85 -1.02 5.81
CA ALA A 180 -23.49 -0.97 6.36
C ALA A 180 -22.72 0.26 5.86
N ALA A 181 -22.88 0.62 4.59
CA ALA A 181 -22.27 1.81 4.03
C ALA A 181 -22.71 3.10 4.74
N ASN A 182 -23.99 3.23 5.05
CA ASN A 182 -24.50 4.37 5.79
C ASN A 182 -23.92 4.45 7.21
N LYS A 183 -23.84 3.30 7.92
CA LYS A 183 -23.22 3.24 9.25
C LYS A 183 -21.76 3.62 9.24
N LEU A 184 -20.99 3.13 8.26
CA LEU A 184 -19.59 3.47 8.08
C LEU A 184 -19.36 4.96 7.79
N LYS A 185 -20.23 5.59 7.00
CA LYS A 185 -20.19 7.04 6.76
C LYS A 185 -20.46 7.83 8.05
N LEU A 186 -21.47 7.42 8.83
CA LEU A 186 -21.77 8.03 10.12
C LEU A 186 -20.63 7.88 11.12
N ALA A 187 -19.87 6.77 11.06
CA ALA A 187 -18.69 6.55 11.86
C ALA A 187 -17.49 7.41 11.47
N GLY A 188 -17.57 8.13 10.35
CA GLY A 188 -16.53 9.04 9.88
C GLY A 188 -15.67 8.54 8.75
N ALA A 189 -16.10 7.50 8.02
CA ALA A 189 -15.46 7.11 6.77
C ALA A 189 -15.68 8.19 5.69
N ASP A 190 -14.60 8.68 5.09
CA ASP A 190 -14.64 9.69 4.03
C ASP A 190 -15.15 9.12 2.71
N ALA A 191 -14.92 7.82 2.47
CA ALA A 191 -15.47 7.10 1.33
C ALA A 191 -15.86 5.67 1.73
N VAL A 192 -16.96 5.20 1.21
CA VAL A 192 -17.40 3.81 1.42
C VAL A 192 -17.68 3.17 0.07
N VAL A 193 -17.09 2.00 -0.17
CA VAL A 193 -17.21 1.24 -1.40
C VAL A 193 -17.87 -0.10 -1.09
N SER A 194 -18.89 -0.45 -1.87
CA SER A 194 -19.52 -1.77 -1.84
C SER A 194 -19.12 -2.55 -3.10
N PRO A 195 -18.09 -3.41 -3.05
CA PRO A 195 -17.53 -4.04 -4.26
C PRO A 195 -18.57 -4.84 -5.04
N TYR A 196 -19.46 -5.56 -4.35
CA TYR A 196 -20.51 -6.36 -5.01
C TYR A 196 -21.54 -5.50 -5.71
N VAL A 197 -21.93 -4.38 -5.10
CA VAL A 197 -22.87 -3.44 -5.73
C VAL A 197 -22.21 -2.76 -6.92
N ALA A 198 -20.97 -2.33 -6.79
CA ALA A 198 -20.21 -1.73 -7.88
C ALA A 198 -20.03 -2.70 -9.04
N ALA A 199 -19.57 -3.94 -8.76
CA ALA A 199 -19.40 -4.97 -9.76
C ALA A 199 -20.74 -5.31 -10.45
N GLY A 200 -21.82 -5.47 -9.69
CA GLY A 200 -23.15 -5.74 -10.26
C GLY A 200 -23.63 -4.63 -11.20
N ARG A 201 -23.41 -3.36 -10.83
CA ARG A 201 -23.72 -2.22 -11.71
C ARG A 201 -22.89 -2.23 -13.00
N THR A 202 -21.58 -2.50 -12.87
CA THR A 202 -20.68 -2.60 -14.03
C THR A 202 -21.09 -3.76 -14.96
N MET A 203 -21.38 -4.94 -14.41
CA MET A 203 -21.84 -6.09 -15.19
C MET A 203 -23.16 -5.80 -15.91
N ALA A 204 -24.12 -5.17 -15.23
CA ALA A 204 -25.37 -4.74 -15.84
C ALA A 204 -25.15 -3.70 -16.95
N ALA A 205 -24.27 -2.74 -16.72
CA ALA A 205 -23.92 -1.75 -17.73
C ALA A 205 -23.24 -2.40 -18.94
N SER A 206 -22.33 -3.35 -18.75
CA SER A 206 -21.67 -4.11 -19.83
C SER A 206 -22.67 -4.93 -20.64
N ALA A 207 -23.69 -5.50 -20.00
CA ALA A 207 -24.75 -6.22 -20.68
C ALA A 207 -25.67 -5.32 -21.52
N LEU A 208 -25.94 -4.10 -21.05
CA LEU A 208 -26.88 -3.17 -21.69
C LEU A 208 -26.20 -2.21 -22.68
N ARG A 209 -24.95 -1.83 -22.41
CA ARG A 209 -24.21 -0.77 -23.14
C ARG A 209 -22.72 -1.12 -23.21
N PRO A 210 -22.33 -2.22 -23.88
CA PRO A 210 -20.95 -2.72 -23.89
C PRO A 210 -19.98 -1.65 -24.41
N ILE A 211 -20.30 -0.99 -25.52
CA ILE A 211 -19.44 0.04 -26.12
C ILE A 211 -19.18 1.22 -25.17
N ALA A 212 -20.17 1.60 -24.33
CA ALA A 212 -19.98 2.67 -23.37
C ALA A 212 -19.04 2.28 -22.22
N VAL A 213 -19.08 1.01 -21.80
CA VAL A 213 -18.16 0.48 -20.77
C VAL A 213 -16.76 0.38 -21.35
N ASP A 214 -16.60 -0.22 -22.54
CA ASP A 214 -15.31 -0.31 -23.24
C ASP A 214 -14.68 1.08 -23.45
N PHE A 215 -15.50 2.09 -23.74
CA PHE A 215 -15.04 3.48 -23.89
C PHE A 215 -14.51 4.06 -22.57
N ILE A 216 -15.19 3.81 -21.44
CA ILE A 216 -14.74 4.25 -20.12
C ILE A 216 -13.43 3.56 -19.73
N ASP A 217 -13.33 2.24 -19.98
CA ASP A 217 -12.12 1.45 -19.70
C ASP A 217 -10.94 1.90 -20.58
N LEU A 218 -11.22 2.23 -21.83
CA LEU A 218 -10.22 2.80 -22.75
C LEU A 218 -9.71 4.15 -22.26
N LEU A 219 -10.60 5.01 -21.75
CA LEU A 219 -10.20 6.29 -21.16
C LEU A 219 -9.34 6.09 -19.90
N ALA A 220 -9.65 5.11 -19.06
CA ALA A 220 -8.89 4.81 -17.86
C ALA A 220 -7.49 4.21 -18.14
N GLY A 221 -7.31 3.58 -19.29
CA GLY A 221 -6.04 2.98 -19.74
C GLY A 221 -5.25 3.78 -20.78
N SER A 222 -5.73 4.97 -21.18
CA SER A 222 -5.12 5.82 -22.20
C SER A 222 -4.31 6.98 -21.57
N ASP A 223 -3.62 7.76 -22.44
CA ASP A 223 -2.95 9.00 -22.06
C ASP A 223 -3.92 10.12 -21.63
N PHE A 224 -5.24 9.83 -21.61
CA PHE A 224 -6.26 10.75 -21.14
C PHE A 224 -6.54 10.53 -19.66
N GLU A 225 -6.50 11.62 -18.92
CA GLU A 225 -6.79 11.66 -17.48
C GLU A 225 -8.01 12.52 -17.18
N ILE A 226 -8.72 12.15 -16.12
CA ILE A 226 -9.77 13.01 -15.54
C ILE A 226 -9.15 13.73 -14.36
N GLU A 227 -9.08 15.06 -14.43
CA GLU A 227 -8.49 15.88 -13.37
C GLU A 227 -9.50 16.87 -12.77
N GLU A 228 -9.42 17.05 -11.45
CA GLU A 228 -10.22 18.01 -10.70
C GLU A 228 -9.42 19.28 -10.44
N PHE A 229 -9.92 20.41 -10.91
CA PHE A 229 -9.35 21.73 -10.69
C PHE A 229 -10.21 22.49 -9.69
N LYS A 230 -9.74 22.64 -8.47
CA LYS A 230 -10.43 23.39 -7.43
C LYS A 230 -10.06 24.85 -7.48
N LEU A 231 -11.05 25.71 -7.65
CA LEU A 231 -10.87 27.16 -7.66
C LEU A 231 -10.81 27.74 -6.25
N THR A 232 -10.09 28.85 -6.10
CA THR A 232 -9.95 29.55 -4.83
C THR A 232 -11.29 30.05 -4.31
N ASN A 233 -11.42 30.18 -2.99
CA ASN A 233 -12.54 30.83 -2.33
C ASN A 233 -12.37 32.37 -2.26
N ASN A 234 -11.23 32.92 -2.71
CA ASN A 234 -10.97 34.35 -2.70
C ASN A 234 -11.82 35.04 -3.77
N ILE A 235 -12.78 35.85 -3.33
CA ILE A 235 -13.75 36.53 -4.18
C ILE A 235 -13.05 37.55 -5.10
N ASP A 236 -12.12 38.33 -4.56
CA ASP A 236 -11.41 39.38 -5.33
C ASP A 236 -10.64 38.80 -6.52
N LYS A 237 -9.99 37.63 -6.33
CA LYS A 237 -9.29 36.93 -7.41
C LYS A 237 -10.24 36.41 -8.48
N ILE A 238 -11.38 35.87 -8.07
CA ILE A 238 -12.39 35.34 -8.98
C ILE A 238 -13.03 36.49 -9.76
N GLU A 239 -13.35 37.62 -9.12
CA GLU A 239 -13.91 38.82 -9.78
C GLU A 239 -12.89 39.42 -10.76
N SER A 240 -11.62 39.51 -10.38
CA SER A 240 -10.56 39.96 -11.29
C SER A 240 -10.45 39.03 -12.51
N PHE A 241 -10.47 37.72 -12.32
CA PHE A 241 -10.45 36.75 -13.41
C PHE A 241 -11.71 36.86 -14.29
N ASN A 242 -12.91 36.96 -13.69
CA ASN A 242 -14.17 37.10 -14.41
C ASN A 242 -14.23 38.38 -15.25
N SER A 243 -13.65 39.48 -14.76
CA SER A 243 -13.58 40.72 -15.53
C SER A 243 -12.72 40.60 -16.79
N GLN A 244 -11.66 39.77 -16.74
CA GLN A 244 -10.81 39.51 -17.89
C GLN A 244 -11.50 38.63 -18.97
N ILE A 245 -12.47 37.78 -18.57
CA ILE A 245 -13.18 36.84 -19.45
C ILE A 245 -14.65 37.25 -19.71
N GLU A 246 -15.00 38.51 -19.49
CA GLU A 246 -16.36 38.98 -19.66
C GLU A 246 -17.43 38.22 -18.83
N ASN A 247 -17.06 37.80 -17.62
CA ASN A 247 -17.86 37.03 -16.65
C ASN A 247 -18.31 35.62 -17.07
N ILE A 248 -18.02 35.20 -18.30
CA ILE A 248 -18.40 33.87 -18.79
C ILE A 248 -17.25 33.26 -19.54
N TYR A 249 -16.75 32.13 -19.03
CA TYR A 249 -15.69 31.38 -19.68
C TYR A 249 -16.26 30.39 -20.70
N ASP A 250 -15.78 30.48 -21.93
CA ASP A 250 -16.21 29.62 -23.03
C ASP A 250 -15.18 28.47 -23.24
N PHE A 251 -15.47 27.32 -22.66
CA PHE A 251 -14.63 26.13 -22.76
C PHE A 251 -14.61 25.47 -24.16
N SER A 252 -15.54 25.84 -25.05
CA SER A 252 -15.55 25.32 -26.42
C SER A 252 -14.44 25.92 -27.30
N LYS A 253 -13.93 27.09 -26.94
CA LYS A 253 -12.87 27.78 -27.69
C LYS A 253 -11.47 27.33 -27.32
N THR A 254 -11.32 26.55 -26.22
CA THR A 254 -9.99 26.18 -25.72
C THR A 254 -9.36 25.04 -26.49
N GLY A 255 -10.13 24.15 -27.09
CA GLY A 255 -9.66 23.02 -27.92
C GLY A 255 -8.69 22.06 -27.21
N GLU A 256 -8.50 22.24 -25.89
CA GLU A 256 -7.37 21.70 -25.16
C GLU A 256 -7.76 20.53 -24.24
N ALA A 257 -8.88 20.66 -23.54
CA ALA A 257 -9.44 19.57 -22.71
C ALA A 257 -10.95 19.70 -22.62
N LEU A 258 -11.66 18.59 -22.48
CA LEU A 258 -13.12 18.56 -22.41
C LEU A 258 -13.61 18.78 -20.99
N LEU A 259 -14.44 19.80 -20.76
CA LEU A 259 -15.11 19.99 -19.48
C LEU A 259 -16.23 18.97 -19.30
N LEU A 260 -16.02 17.98 -18.43
CA LEU A 260 -17.01 16.92 -18.17
C LEU A 260 -18.08 17.34 -17.18
N ALA A 261 -17.67 18.02 -16.11
CA ALA A 261 -18.58 18.40 -15.06
C ALA A 261 -18.07 19.64 -14.28
N THR A 262 -18.99 20.27 -13.58
CA THR A 262 -18.70 21.32 -12.60
C THR A 262 -19.37 20.99 -11.28
N LYS A 263 -18.72 21.35 -10.16
CA LYS A 263 -19.30 21.20 -8.83
C LYS A 263 -19.35 22.57 -8.13
N VAL A 264 -20.54 23.01 -7.81
CA VAL A 264 -20.82 24.31 -7.15
C VAL A 264 -21.65 24.04 -5.91
N SER A 265 -21.23 24.55 -4.76
CA SER A 265 -21.95 24.39 -3.47
C SER A 265 -22.35 22.96 -3.18
N GLY A 266 -21.45 22.00 -3.48
CA GLY A 266 -21.66 20.56 -3.25
C GLY A 266 -22.49 19.84 -4.33
N LYS A 267 -23.15 20.55 -5.24
CA LYS A 267 -23.95 19.97 -6.33
C LYS A 267 -23.10 19.75 -7.57
N LEU A 268 -23.02 18.51 -8.04
CA LEU A 268 -22.35 18.14 -9.28
C LEU A 268 -23.30 18.33 -10.48
N ILE A 269 -22.85 19.05 -11.50
CA ILE A 269 -23.56 19.27 -12.77
C ILE A 269 -22.70 18.63 -13.86
N ALA A 270 -23.15 17.50 -14.39
CA ALA A 270 -22.50 16.83 -15.52
C ALA A 270 -22.90 17.48 -16.83
N ASN A 271 -21.99 17.45 -17.82
CA ASN A 271 -22.18 18.04 -19.15
C ASN A 271 -22.69 19.50 -19.07
N PRO A 272 -21.94 20.39 -18.38
CA PRO A 272 -22.34 21.78 -18.29
C PRO A 272 -22.35 22.43 -19.70
N LYS A 273 -23.11 23.49 -19.85
CA LYS A 273 -23.04 24.30 -21.09
C LYS A 273 -21.59 24.76 -21.30
N ASN A 274 -21.16 24.90 -22.56
CA ASN A 274 -19.79 25.34 -22.88
C ASN A 274 -19.44 26.70 -22.27
N LYS A 275 -20.44 27.52 -21.97
CA LYS A 275 -20.29 28.81 -21.31
C LYS A 275 -20.63 28.65 -19.83
N VAL A 276 -19.64 28.80 -18.97
CA VAL A 276 -19.77 28.62 -17.52
C VAL A 276 -19.31 29.89 -16.81
N SER A 277 -20.15 30.38 -15.89
CA SER A 277 -19.77 31.45 -14.97
C SER A 277 -18.88 30.87 -13.87
N ILE A 278 -17.69 31.42 -13.70
CA ILE A 278 -16.72 30.99 -12.69
C ILE A 278 -17.13 31.58 -11.34
N SER A 279 -17.19 30.72 -10.32
CA SER A 279 -17.58 31.10 -8.96
C SER A 279 -16.57 30.62 -7.91
N PRO A 280 -16.47 31.30 -6.74
CA PRO A 280 -15.55 30.93 -5.66
C PRO A 280 -15.80 29.49 -5.18
N GLY A 281 -14.71 28.74 -4.99
CA GLY A 281 -14.77 27.35 -4.52
C GLY A 281 -15.34 26.33 -5.50
N MET A 282 -15.63 26.74 -6.73
CA MET A 282 -16.05 25.85 -7.80
C MET A 282 -14.99 24.79 -8.10
N ILE A 283 -15.41 23.57 -8.44
CA ILE A 283 -14.54 22.53 -8.93
C ILE A 283 -14.90 22.25 -10.40
N LEU A 284 -13.91 22.31 -11.26
CA LEU A 284 -14.01 21.99 -12.68
C LEU A 284 -13.39 20.60 -12.90
N ILE A 285 -14.07 19.72 -13.63
CA ILE A 285 -13.62 18.37 -13.93
C ILE A 285 -13.40 18.26 -15.43
N PHE A 286 -12.13 18.08 -15.81
CA PHE A 286 -11.72 18.00 -17.21
C PHE A 286 -11.26 16.59 -17.56
N LEU A 287 -11.46 16.21 -18.84
CA LEU A 287 -10.88 15.07 -19.50
C LEU A 287 -9.90 15.57 -20.56
N GLY A 288 -8.67 15.12 -20.53
CA GLY A 288 -7.67 15.48 -21.54
C GLY A 288 -6.36 14.74 -21.35
N SER A 289 -5.45 14.87 -22.31
CA SER A 289 -4.09 14.40 -22.17
C SER A 289 -3.33 15.28 -21.14
N GLN A 290 -2.22 14.77 -20.62
CA GLN A 290 -1.33 15.50 -19.69
C GLN A 290 -0.96 16.90 -20.24
N GLU A 291 -0.69 17.01 -21.55
CA GLU A 291 -0.39 18.28 -22.19
C GLU A 291 -1.60 19.23 -22.18
N GLN A 292 -2.78 18.72 -22.51
CA GLN A 292 -4.01 19.49 -22.51
C GLN A 292 -4.38 19.98 -21.10
N LEU A 293 -4.27 19.10 -20.10
CA LEU A 293 -4.52 19.45 -18.71
C LEU A 293 -3.51 20.47 -18.16
N ASN A 294 -2.25 20.39 -18.57
CA ASN A 294 -1.25 21.39 -18.22
C ASN A 294 -1.58 22.78 -18.79
N LYS A 295 -2.10 22.88 -20.01
CA LYS A 295 -2.57 24.15 -20.57
C LYS A 295 -3.69 24.76 -19.75
N ILE A 296 -4.65 23.93 -19.30
CA ILE A 296 -5.71 24.38 -18.38
C ILE A 296 -5.10 24.86 -17.05
N ARG A 297 -4.16 24.11 -16.49
CA ARG A 297 -3.48 24.46 -15.24
C ARG A 297 -2.76 25.82 -15.31
N VAL A 298 -2.06 26.08 -16.40
CA VAL A 298 -1.40 27.36 -16.64
C VAL A 298 -2.41 28.51 -16.75
N ARG A 299 -3.49 28.29 -17.49
CA ARG A 299 -4.52 29.32 -17.72
C ARG A 299 -5.27 29.72 -16.45
N PHE A 300 -5.56 28.77 -15.58
CA PHE A 300 -6.26 29.01 -14.31
C PHE A 300 -5.33 29.21 -13.11
N ASN A 301 -4.02 29.30 -13.32
CA ASN A 301 -3.00 29.29 -12.26
C ASN A 301 -3.27 30.31 -11.13
N GLU A 302 -3.76 31.51 -11.46
CA GLU A 302 -4.00 32.58 -10.49
C GLU A 302 -5.17 32.29 -9.55
N ILE A 303 -6.14 31.49 -10.01
CA ILE A 303 -7.37 31.17 -9.27
C ILE A 303 -7.46 29.72 -8.81
N LEU A 304 -6.47 28.89 -9.14
CA LEU A 304 -6.39 27.52 -8.62
C LEU A 304 -5.94 27.51 -7.16
N VAL A 305 -6.53 26.60 -6.38
CA VAL A 305 -5.98 26.25 -5.06
C VAL A 305 -4.70 25.46 -5.29
N LYS A 306 -3.56 25.99 -4.84
CA LYS A 306 -2.30 25.21 -4.86
C LYS A 306 -2.52 23.92 -4.07
N GLN A 307 -2.52 22.78 -4.75
CA GLN A 307 -2.42 21.50 -4.07
C GLN A 307 -1.09 21.47 -3.33
N LEU A 308 -1.16 21.41 -2.00
CA LEU A 308 -0.01 21.05 -1.19
C LEU A 308 0.37 19.61 -1.59
N SER A 309 1.38 19.48 -2.43
CA SER A 309 2.01 18.24 -2.88
C SER A 309 2.55 17.42 -1.70
#